data_c169c92f28948119aa25ecf12e109c99
#
_entry.id   c169c92f28948119aa25ecf12e109c99
#
_cell.length_a   1.000
_cell.length_b   1.000
_cell.length_c   1.000
_cell.angle_alpha   90.00
_cell.angle_beta   90.00
_cell.angle_gamma   90.00
#
_symmetry.space_group_name_H-M   'P 1'
#
loop_
_entity.id
_entity.type
_entity.pdbx_description
1 polymer ?
#
loop_
_entity_poly.entity_id
_entity_poly.type
_entity_poly.pdbx_seq_one_letter_code
_entity_poly.pdbx_strand_id
1 'polypeptide(L)'
;MRVVGVDPGTYSFDLFGMEDDREIIVDESVKSEDIFKNPYILIERLEKLTPLDIIIGPSGWGIPLKSIKDMTESDVGRMIPLDTKVAVNEGIKNVLLEMKERRMPVYFTPGVVHLKTVPCYRKWNKFDMGTADKVCCVALGIRDQCERWNISFDESSFIYVEMGYGFTAVIGVESGKIVDGIGGTNGALGFIASGGMDAEIAIRLKPPLTQDIIFRRGLRDFVGRDIEIEELKNYGEAMTLLGESVEKDVASMLVSVPHPREIILSGRLIQYEFMYRELADRLRKYGSVIQVKKLSVIAKEAACGAYIIGEALLGGKHRELVENMGLSDAAGCSDLGD
;
A
#
# COMPACT_ATOMS: atom_id res chain seq x y z
N MET A 1 -20.18 14.05 -7.24
CA MET A 1 -19.20 12.99 -7.65
C MET A 1 -19.23 11.90 -6.59
N ARG A 2 -19.53 10.68 -7.00
CA ARG A 2 -19.58 9.50 -6.11
C ARG A 2 -18.36 8.64 -6.37
N VAL A 3 -17.43 8.64 -5.43
CA VAL A 3 -16.11 8.03 -5.57
C VAL A 3 -15.92 6.96 -4.49
N VAL A 4 -15.37 5.81 -4.87
CA VAL A 4 -15.01 4.74 -3.94
C VAL A 4 -13.55 4.31 -4.16
N GLY A 5 -12.80 4.23 -3.09
CA GLY A 5 -11.48 3.59 -3.03
C GLY A 5 -11.59 2.19 -2.42
N VAL A 6 -10.90 1.23 -3.02
CA VAL A 6 -10.82 -0.17 -2.56
C VAL A 6 -9.38 -0.55 -2.27
N ASP A 7 -9.10 -0.97 -1.04
CA ASP A 7 -7.79 -1.50 -0.63
C ASP A 7 -7.86 -3.03 -0.45
N PRO A 8 -7.19 -3.82 -1.32
CA PRO A 8 -7.15 -5.28 -1.25
C PRO A 8 -6.04 -5.78 -0.31
N GLY A 9 -6.20 -5.60 0.98
CA GLY A 9 -5.20 -6.04 1.96
C GLY A 9 -5.18 -7.55 2.19
N THR A 10 -4.10 -8.06 2.77
CA THR A 10 -3.94 -9.49 3.10
C THR A 10 -4.98 -9.97 4.12
N TYR A 11 -5.39 -9.11 5.05
CA TYR A 11 -6.36 -9.44 6.11
C TYR A 11 -7.78 -9.03 5.75
N SER A 12 -7.96 -7.86 5.16
CA SER A 12 -9.26 -7.30 4.80
C SER A 12 -9.20 -6.52 3.50
N PHE A 13 -10.30 -6.55 2.75
CA PHE A 13 -10.63 -5.55 1.74
C PHE A 13 -11.35 -4.42 2.43
N ASP A 14 -10.85 -3.21 2.25
CA ASP A 14 -11.42 -2.03 2.85
C ASP A 14 -11.99 -1.10 1.76
N LEU A 15 -13.18 -0.58 2.01
CA LEU A 15 -13.90 0.31 1.11
C LEU A 15 -14.13 1.64 1.82
N PHE A 16 -13.70 2.72 1.18
CA PHE A 16 -14.03 4.07 1.63
C PHE A 16 -14.52 4.89 0.44
N GLY A 17 -15.63 5.59 0.60
CA GLY A 17 -16.17 6.42 -0.47
C GLY A 17 -17.03 7.56 0.04
N MET A 18 -17.04 8.63 -0.74
CA MET A 18 -17.82 9.82 -0.45
C MET A 18 -18.57 10.33 -1.68
N GLU A 19 -19.65 11.06 -1.44
CA GLU A 19 -20.34 11.87 -2.42
C GLU A 19 -19.99 13.34 -2.22
N ASP A 20 -19.53 13.99 -3.31
CA ASP A 20 -19.17 15.41 -3.36
C ASP A 20 -18.22 15.87 -2.23
N ASP A 21 -17.36 14.97 -1.74
CA ASP A 21 -16.43 15.21 -0.64
C ASP A 21 -17.10 15.71 0.66
N ARG A 22 -18.36 15.35 0.86
CA ARG A 22 -19.19 15.81 1.99
C ARG A 22 -19.83 14.66 2.76
N GLU A 23 -20.41 13.69 2.06
CA GLU A 23 -21.15 12.59 2.65
C GLU A 23 -20.41 11.27 2.44
N ILE A 24 -20.15 10.54 3.52
CA ILE A 24 -19.57 9.19 3.46
C ILE A 24 -20.66 8.24 2.98
N ILE A 25 -20.47 7.62 1.82
CA ILE A 25 -21.41 6.64 1.24
C ILE A 25 -21.00 5.20 1.56
N VAL A 26 -19.74 4.97 1.93
CA VAL A 26 -19.25 3.67 2.40
C VAL A 26 -18.01 3.88 3.28
N ASP A 27 -17.94 3.15 4.38
CA ASP A 27 -16.77 3.02 5.27
C ASP A 27 -16.84 1.61 5.88
N GLU A 28 -16.28 0.62 5.17
CA GLU A 28 -16.41 -0.80 5.49
C GLU A 28 -15.09 -1.54 5.39
N SER A 29 -14.99 -2.63 6.17
CA SER A 29 -13.90 -3.60 6.12
C SER A 29 -14.50 -5.01 6.02
N VAL A 30 -14.09 -5.77 5.00
CA VAL A 30 -14.54 -7.13 4.73
C VAL A 30 -13.37 -8.08 4.81
N LYS A 31 -13.48 -9.21 5.49
CA LYS A 31 -12.39 -10.18 5.58
C LYS A 31 -11.98 -10.65 4.19
N SER A 32 -10.68 -10.65 3.91
CA SER A 32 -10.15 -11.08 2.61
C SER A 32 -10.50 -12.53 2.31
N GLU A 33 -10.51 -13.39 3.33
CA GLU A 33 -10.92 -14.80 3.21
C GLU A 33 -12.33 -14.97 2.63
N ASP A 34 -13.28 -14.11 3.03
CA ASP A 34 -14.65 -14.17 2.55
C ASP A 34 -14.74 -13.76 1.07
N ILE A 35 -13.98 -12.72 0.67
CA ILE A 35 -13.92 -12.26 -0.72
C ILE A 35 -13.22 -13.29 -1.62
N PHE A 36 -12.17 -13.94 -1.12
CA PHE A 36 -11.47 -14.99 -1.90
C PHE A 36 -12.35 -16.23 -2.14
N LYS A 37 -13.21 -16.56 -1.17
CA LYS A 37 -14.21 -17.63 -1.34
C LYS A 37 -15.35 -17.20 -2.25
N ASN A 38 -15.76 -15.93 -2.20
CA ASN A 38 -16.87 -15.40 -2.97
C ASN A 38 -16.62 -13.92 -3.37
N PRO A 39 -16.06 -13.68 -4.56
CA PRO A 39 -15.77 -12.32 -5.04
C PRO A 39 -17.03 -11.45 -5.21
N TYR A 40 -18.21 -12.07 -5.35
CA TYR A 40 -19.49 -11.35 -5.46
C TYR A 40 -19.80 -10.52 -4.22
N ILE A 41 -19.26 -10.86 -3.06
CA ILE A 41 -19.44 -10.07 -1.83
C ILE A 41 -18.97 -8.62 -2.03
N LEU A 42 -17.83 -8.39 -2.69
CA LEU A 42 -17.32 -7.05 -3.00
C LEU A 42 -18.15 -6.39 -4.10
N ILE A 43 -18.46 -7.14 -5.15
CA ILE A 43 -19.23 -6.65 -6.29
C ILE A 43 -20.62 -6.15 -5.87
N GLU A 44 -21.37 -6.94 -5.11
CA GLU A 44 -22.69 -6.55 -4.61
C GLU A 44 -22.67 -5.30 -3.73
N ARG A 45 -21.58 -5.12 -2.93
CA ARG A 45 -21.42 -3.90 -2.14
C ARG A 45 -21.27 -2.67 -3.03
N LEU A 46 -20.41 -2.77 -4.03
CA LEU A 46 -20.20 -1.67 -4.98
C LEU A 46 -21.45 -1.38 -5.82
N GLU A 47 -22.18 -2.41 -6.23
CA GLU A 47 -23.44 -2.24 -6.97
C GLU A 47 -24.53 -1.51 -6.16
N LYS A 48 -24.62 -1.77 -4.85
CA LYS A 48 -25.56 -1.05 -3.96
C LYS A 48 -25.25 0.44 -3.85
N LEU A 49 -24.03 0.86 -4.17
CA LEU A 49 -23.61 2.26 -4.13
C LEU A 49 -23.84 2.99 -5.46
N THR A 50 -24.32 2.29 -6.49
CA THR A 50 -24.55 2.91 -7.82
C THR A 50 -25.62 4.00 -7.77
N PRO A 51 -25.48 5.08 -8.60
CA PRO A 51 -24.42 5.28 -9.59
C PRO A 51 -23.09 5.69 -8.96
N LEU A 52 -21.99 5.13 -9.45
CA LEU A 52 -20.62 5.53 -9.08
C LEU A 52 -19.93 6.15 -10.29
N ASP A 53 -19.27 7.30 -10.10
CA ASP A 53 -18.54 7.98 -11.16
C ASP A 53 -17.15 7.33 -11.39
N ILE A 54 -16.49 6.90 -10.31
CA ILE A 54 -15.20 6.21 -10.38
C ILE A 54 -15.00 5.31 -9.15
N ILE A 55 -14.30 4.21 -9.39
CA ILE A 55 -13.78 3.30 -8.38
C ILE A 55 -12.28 3.20 -8.58
N ILE A 56 -11.46 3.49 -7.57
CA ILE A 56 -10.06 3.10 -7.59
C ILE A 56 -9.99 1.69 -7.03
N GLY A 57 -9.68 0.75 -7.92
CA GLY A 57 -9.82 -0.68 -7.67
C GLY A 57 -8.57 -1.34 -7.13
N PRO A 58 -8.66 -2.63 -6.82
CA PRO A 58 -7.54 -3.43 -6.33
C PRO A 58 -6.46 -3.53 -7.43
N SER A 59 -5.35 -2.82 -7.25
CA SER A 59 -4.29 -2.71 -8.24
C SER A 59 -3.09 -3.64 -7.98
N GLY A 60 -3.06 -4.34 -6.85
CA GLY A 60 -1.98 -5.26 -6.47
C GLY A 60 -0.61 -4.57 -6.51
N TRP A 61 0.34 -5.13 -7.29
CA TRP A 61 1.67 -4.55 -7.51
C TRP A 61 1.62 -3.19 -8.23
N GLY A 62 0.48 -2.86 -8.85
CA GLY A 62 0.27 -1.65 -9.62
C GLY A 62 0.58 -1.81 -11.10
N ILE A 63 -0.08 -0.97 -11.89
CA ILE A 63 0.19 -0.72 -13.31
C ILE A 63 0.09 0.78 -13.56
N PRO A 64 0.62 1.33 -14.66
CA PRO A 64 0.36 2.72 -15.03
C PRO A 64 -1.12 3.03 -14.94
N LEU A 65 -1.45 4.27 -14.56
CA LEU A 65 -2.84 4.72 -14.37
C LEU A 65 -3.70 4.37 -15.58
N LYS A 66 -4.68 3.50 -15.40
CA LYS A 66 -5.44 2.91 -16.50
C LYS A 66 -6.87 2.56 -16.08
N SER A 67 -7.82 2.74 -17.02
CA SER A 67 -9.19 2.24 -16.85
C SER A 67 -9.25 0.71 -17.04
N ILE A 68 -10.16 0.05 -16.34
CA ILE A 68 -10.45 -1.38 -16.51
C ILE A 68 -10.88 -1.71 -17.96
N LYS A 69 -11.46 -0.75 -18.68
CA LYS A 69 -11.86 -0.91 -20.11
C LYS A 69 -10.64 -1.19 -20.98
N ASP A 70 -9.50 -0.59 -20.65
CA ASP A 70 -8.25 -0.69 -21.40
C ASP A 70 -7.30 -1.76 -20.83
N MET A 71 -7.73 -2.47 -19.77
CA MET A 71 -6.95 -3.52 -19.10
C MET A 71 -6.77 -4.73 -20.01
N THR A 72 -5.52 -5.14 -20.19
CA THR A 72 -5.09 -6.34 -20.94
C THR A 72 -4.80 -7.51 -20.01
N GLU A 73 -4.64 -8.72 -20.56
CA GLU A 73 -4.18 -9.88 -19.79
C GLU A 73 -2.77 -9.69 -19.22
N SER A 74 -1.90 -9.01 -19.98
CA SER A 74 -0.55 -8.65 -19.49
C SER A 74 -0.62 -7.72 -18.27
N ASP A 75 -1.58 -6.80 -18.23
CA ASP A 75 -1.77 -5.93 -17.06
C ASP A 75 -2.19 -6.74 -15.83
N VAL A 76 -3.07 -7.72 -15.99
CA VAL A 76 -3.46 -8.64 -14.90
C VAL A 76 -2.24 -9.38 -14.37
N GLY A 77 -1.39 -9.91 -15.26
CA GLY A 77 -0.15 -10.61 -14.85
C GLY A 77 0.87 -9.71 -14.16
N ARG A 78 0.88 -8.40 -14.46
CA ARG A 78 1.72 -7.41 -13.76
C ARG A 78 1.17 -7.03 -12.39
N MET A 79 -0.14 -6.92 -12.26
CA MET A 79 -0.80 -6.62 -10.97
C MET A 79 -0.73 -7.81 -10.01
N ILE A 80 -0.82 -9.02 -10.53
CA ILE A 80 -0.95 -10.25 -9.74
C ILE A 80 -0.07 -11.33 -10.36
N PRO A 81 0.88 -11.94 -9.62
CA PRO A 81 1.63 -13.08 -10.13
C PRO A 81 0.70 -14.23 -10.50
N LEU A 82 0.72 -14.64 -11.77
CA LEU A 82 -0.22 -15.65 -12.31
C LEU A 82 0.11 -17.08 -11.88
N ASP A 83 1.36 -17.34 -11.50
CA ASP A 83 1.85 -18.70 -11.19
C ASP A 83 1.73 -19.06 -9.71
N THR A 84 0.91 -18.35 -8.95
CA THR A 84 0.81 -18.55 -7.53
C THR A 84 -0.52 -19.19 -7.15
N LYS A 85 -0.46 -20.26 -6.37
CA LYS A 85 -1.61 -20.87 -5.67
C LYS A 85 -1.98 -20.08 -4.39
N VAL A 86 -1.61 -18.81 -4.32
CA VAL A 86 -1.91 -17.97 -3.17
C VAL A 86 -3.34 -17.47 -3.32
N ALA A 87 -4.21 -17.85 -2.40
CA ALA A 87 -5.65 -17.55 -2.44
C ALA A 87 -5.96 -16.05 -2.63
N VAL A 88 -5.09 -15.17 -2.10
CA VAL A 88 -5.18 -13.71 -2.29
C VAL A 88 -5.15 -13.35 -3.78
N ASN A 89 -4.23 -13.94 -4.55
CA ASN A 89 -4.05 -13.59 -5.96
C ASN A 89 -5.21 -14.08 -6.83
N GLU A 90 -5.67 -15.31 -6.59
CA GLU A 90 -6.85 -15.84 -7.28
C GLU A 90 -8.10 -15.00 -6.95
N GLY A 91 -8.26 -14.62 -5.69
CA GLY A 91 -9.38 -13.79 -5.26
C GLY A 91 -9.38 -12.43 -5.93
N ILE A 92 -8.25 -11.73 -5.98
CA ILE A 92 -8.13 -10.42 -6.66
C ILE A 92 -8.41 -10.59 -8.16
N LYS A 93 -7.86 -11.62 -8.81
CA LYS A 93 -8.11 -11.90 -10.24
C LYS A 93 -9.59 -12.06 -10.52
N ASN A 94 -10.30 -12.86 -9.72
CA ASN A 94 -11.72 -13.09 -9.90
C ASN A 94 -12.54 -11.80 -9.71
N VAL A 95 -12.19 -10.98 -8.71
CA VAL A 95 -12.79 -9.65 -8.52
C VAL A 95 -12.59 -8.78 -9.77
N LEU A 96 -11.37 -8.73 -10.32
CA LEU A 96 -11.08 -7.91 -11.50
C LEU A 96 -11.87 -8.35 -12.74
N LEU A 97 -12.00 -9.65 -12.95
CA LEU A 97 -12.78 -10.20 -14.07
C LEU A 97 -14.26 -9.84 -13.95
N GLU A 98 -14.85 -9.99 -12.77
CA GLU A 98 -16.24 -9.61 -12.50
C GLU A 98 -16.48 -8.10 -12.69
N MET A 99 -15.58 -7.25 -12.18
CA MET A 99 -15.66 -5.80 -12.37
C MET A 99 -15.63 -5.43 -13.86
N LYS A 100 -14.77 -6.11 -14.65
CA LYS A 100 -14.66 -5.89 -16.09
C LYS A 100 -15.92 -6.32 -16.84
N GLU A 101 -16.45 -7.51 -16.56
CA GLU A 101 -17.67 -8.04 -17.18
C GLU A 101 -18.88 -7.12 -16.92
N ARG A 102 -18.98 -6.60 -15.72
CA ARG A 102 -20.05 -5.66 -15.30
C ARG A 102 -19.80 -4.22 -15.74
N ARG A 103 -18.69 -3.95 -16.44
CA ARG A 103 -18.34 -2.63 -16.95
C ARG A 103 -18.32 -1.54 -15.86
N MET A 104 -17.89 -1.89 -14.67
CA MET A 104 -17.75 -0.94 -13.57
C MET A 104 -16.74 0.16 -13.92
N PRO A 105 -16.91 1.41 -13.43
CA PRO A 105 -16.02 2.53 -13.73
C PRO A 105 -14.73 2.45 -12.89
N VAL A 106 -13.95 1.37 -13.05
CA VAL A 106 -12.76 1.08 -12.27
C VAL A 106 -11.51 1.64 -12.96
N TYR A 107 -10.63 2.25 -12.16
CA TYR A 107 -9.27 2.66 -12.52
C TYR A 107 -8.27 1.99 -11.60
N PHE A 108 -7.09 1.72 -12.15
CA PHE A 108 -5.95 1.14 -11.44
C PHE A 108 -4.87 2.18 -11.25
N THR A 109 -4.11 2.04 -10.14
CA THR A 109 -3.03 2.96 -9.77
C THR A 109 -1.67 2.29 -9.90
N PRO A 110 -0.60 3.08 -10.17
CA PRO A 110 0.76 2.57 -10.21
C PRO A 110 1.26 2.17 -8.81
N GLY A 111 2.18 1.21 -8.76
CA GLY A 111 3.10 1.06 -7.65
C GLY A 111 4.27 2.04 -7.77
N VAL A 112 5.06 2.17 -6.71
CA VAL A 112 6.20 3.12 -6.65
C VAL A 112 7.20 2.93 -7.78
N VAL A 113 7.48 1.67 -8.15
CA VAL A 113 8.43 1.33 -9.23
C VAL A 113 8.03 1.91 -10.59
N HIS A 114 6.75 2.17 -10.84
CA HIS A 114 6.24 2.72 -12.09
C HIS A 114 6.35 4.26 -12.20
N LEU A 115 6.58 4.95 -11.08
CA LEU A 115 6.57 6.42 -11.03
C LEU A 115 7.82 6.99 -11.69
N LYS A 116 7.68 7.97 -12.58
CA LYS A 116 8.81 8.70 -13.18
C LYS A 116 9.53 9.61 -12.18
N THR A 117 8.89 9.94 -11.08
CA THR A 117 9.47 10.71 -9.96
C THR A 117 10.55 9.94 -9.21
N VAL A 118 10.57 8.62 -9.32
CA VAL A 118 11.62 7.75 -8.80
C VAL A 118 12.71 7.57 -9.87
N PRO A 119 13.96 7.99 -9.64
CA PRO A 119 15.05 7.85 -10.59
C PRO A 119 15.34 6.40 -10.97
N CYS A 120 15.70 6.14 -12.23
CA CYS A 120 15.94 4.78 -12.73
C CYS A 120 17.01 4.01 -11.94
N TYR A 121 18.06 4.70 -11.46
CA TYR A 121 19.12 4.05 -10.69
C TYR A 121 18.62 3.51 -9.33
N ARG A 122 17.55 4.06 -8.75
CA ARG A 122 16.91 3.55 -7.52
C ARG A 122 16.06 2.31 -7.78
N LYS A 123 15.61 2.12 -9.02
CA LYS A 123 14.80 0.98 -9.47
C LYS A 123 15.62 -0.23 -9.87
N TRP A 124 16.95 -0.07 -10.01
CA TRP A 124 17.82 -1.15 -10.46
C TRP A 124 17.74 -2.37 -9.54
N ASN A 125 17.43 -3.54 -10.10
CA ASN A 125 17.18 -4.78 -9.36
C ASN A 125 16.04 -4.69 -8.32
N LYS A 126 15.06 -3.82 -8.54
CA LYS A 126 13.89 -3.67 -7.66
C LYS A 126 12.61 -4.02 -8.39
N PHE A 127 11.84 -4.94 -7.82
CA PHE A 127 10.49 -5.25 -8.23
C PHE A 127 9.47 -4.58 -7.29
N ASP A 128 9.70 -4.70 -5.98
CA ASP A 128 8.87 -4.13 -4.94
C ASP A 128 9.55 -2.91 -4.29
N MET A 129 9.07 -1.73 -4.63
CA MET A 129 9.44 -0.47 -3.98
C MET A 129 8.25 0.13 -3.20
N GLY A 130 7.16 -0.62 -3.07
CA GLY A 130 5.86 -0.24 -2.55
C GLY A 130 4.78 -0.44 -3.61
N THR A 131 3.78 -1.23 -3.26
CA THR A 131 2.64 -1.60 -4.10
C THR A 131 1.67 -0.42 -4.28
N ALA A 132 0.65 -0.57 -5.11
CA ALA A 132 -0.29 0.50 -5.44
C ALA A 132 -1.01 1.09 -4.21
N ASP A 133 -1.33 0.27 -3.22
CA ASP A 133 -1.92 0.70 -1.95
C ASP A 133 -0.97 1.63 -1.17
N LYS A 134 0.36 1.47 -1.29
CA LYS A 134 1.33 2.38 -0.67
C LYS A 134 1.33 3.76 -1.36
N VAL A 135 1.14 3.79 -2.67
CA VAL A 135 0.95 5.06 -3.40
C VAL A 135 -0.33 5.76 -2.93
N CYS A 136 -1.41 5.00 -2.72
CA CYS A 136 -2.64 5.53 -2.12
C CYS A 136 -2.40 6.04 -0.68
N CYS A 137 -1.70 5.29 0.16
CA CYS A 137 -1.32 5.73 1.50
C CYS A 137 -0.55 7.06 1.49
N VAL A 138 0.39 7.22 0.55
CA VAL A 138 1.14 8.48 0.41
C VAL A 138 0.23 9.65 0.00
N ALA A 139 -0.74 9.44 -0.89
CA ALA A 139 -1.71 10.49 -1.23
C ALA A 139 -2.46 10.99 0.02
N LEU A 140 -2.89 10.08 0.90
CA LEU A 140 -3.47 10.45 2.19
C LEU A 140 -2.46 11.18 3.08
N GLY A 141 -1.21 10.73 3.14
CA GLY A 141 -0.14 11.35 3.93
C GLY A 141 0.16 12.78 3.49
N ILE A 142 0.25 13.05 2.18
CA ILE A 142 0.46 14.40 1.62
C ILE A 142 -0.70 15.30 2.04
N ARG A 143 -1.95 14.85 1.82
CA ARG A 143 -3.13 15.60 2.24
C ARG A 143 -3.09 15.93 3.73
N ASP A 144 -2.85 14.93 4.58
CA ASP A 144 -2.83 15.10 6.04
C ASP A 144 -1.74 16.07 6.48
N GLN A 145 -0.51 15.96 5.96
CA GLN A 145 0.57 16.88 6.28
C GLN A 145 0.24 18.31 5.85
N CYS A 146 -0.25 18.50 4.61
CA CYS A 146 -0.58 19.82 4.09
C CYS A 146 -1.69 20.50 4.91
N GLU A 147 -2.71 19.78 5.33
CA GLU A 147 -3.77 20.31 6.19
C GLU A 147 -3.24 20.69 7.58
N ARG A 148 -2.40 19.86 8.21
CA ARG A 148 -1.86 20.12 9.56
C ARG A 148 -0.86 21.27 9.59
N TRP A 149 -0.05 21.39 8.54
CA TRP A 149 1.01 22.40 8.46
C TRP A 149 0.60 23.64 7.68
N ASN A 150 -0.58 23.66 7.06
CA ASN A 150 -1.08 24.71 6.18
C ASN A 150 -0.06 25.08 5.09
N ILE A 151 0.41 24.06 4.37
CA ILE A 151 1.40 24.17 3.27
C ILE A 151 0.79 23.65 1.97
N SER A 152 1.39 24.02 0.84
CA SER A 152 1.03 23.47 -0.47
C SER A 152 1.52 22.04 -0.66
N PHE A 153 0.97 21.32 -1.65
CA PHE A 153 1.30 19.92 -1.87
C PHE A 153 2.77 19.72 -2.27
N ASP A 154 3.36 20.65 -3.01
CA ASP A 154 4.77 20.63 -3.42
C ASP A 154 5.75 21.00 -2.30
N GLU A 155 5.27 21.45 -1.15
CA GLU A 155 6.07 21.65 0.06
C GLU A 155 6.08 20.43 0.99
N SER A 156 5.25 19.42 0.71
CA SER A 156 5.15 18.21 1.53
C SER A 156 6.41 17.36 1.44
N SER A 157 6.95 16.96 2.60
CA SER A 157 8.15 16.10 2.69
C SER A 157 8.10 15.26 3.96
N PHE A 158 8.17 13.94 3.80
CA PHE A 158 8.12 12.98 4.93
C PHE A 158 8.67 11.60 4.54
N ILE A 159 8.94 10.79 5.54
CA ILE A 159 9.11 9.35 5.37
C ILE A 159 7.82 8.68 5.85
N TYR A 160 7.18 7.90 4.98
CA TYR A 160 5.97 7.16 5.28
C TYR A 160 6.30 5.71 5.61
N VAL A 161 5.90 5.25 6.79
CA VAL A 161 6.08 3.86 7.24
C VAL A 161 4.70 3.21 7.34
N GLU A 162 4.44 2.24 6.49
CA GLU A 162 3.21 1.45 6.54
C GLU A 162 3.51 0.07 7.09
N MET A 163 2.86 -0.28 8.20
CA MET A 163 2.97 -1.58 8.85
C MET A 163 1.64 -2.31 8.79
N GLY A 164 1.46 -3.02 7.69
CA GLY A 164 0.28 -3.86 7.44
C GLY A 164 0.25 -5.12 8.31
N TYR A 165 -0.76 -5.95 8.11
CA TYR A 165 -0.80 -7.28 8.72
C TYR A 165 0.26 -8.23 8.11
N GLY A 166 0.47 -8.15 6.79
CA GLY A 166 1.42 -9.01 6.10
C GLY A 166 2.80 -8.40 6.01
N PHE A 167 2.88 -7.19 5.50
CA PHE A 167 4.09 -6.54 5.03
C PHE A 167 4.35 -5.22 5.75
N THR A 168 5.60 -4.78 5.67
CA THR A 168 6.04 -3.45 6.08
C THR A 168 6.64 -2.75 4.86
N ALA A 169 6.38 -1.45 4.68
CA ALA A 169 6.98 -0.66 3.61
C ALA A 169 7.38 0.72 4.11
N VAL A 170 8.46 1.27 3.55
CA VAL A 170 8.96 2.61 3.86
C VAL A 170 9.09 3.41 2.56
N ILE A 171 8.39 4.53 2.46
CA ILE A 171 8.31 5.36 1.25
C ILE A 171 8.83 6.76 1.55
N GLY A 172 9.74 7.25 0.71
CA GLY A 172 10.28 8.60 0.78
C GLY A 172 9.49 9.57 -0.09
N VAL A 173 9.05 10.66 0.53
CA VAL A 173 8.30 11.74 -0.13
C VAL A 173 9.06 13.04 0.02
N GLU A 174 9.32 13.72 -1.11
CA GLU A 174 9.93 15.03 -1.16
C GLU A 174 9.23 15.91 -2.19
N SER A 175 8.95 17.15 -1.83
CA SER A 175 8.18 18.09 -2.67
C SER A 175 6.84 17.50 -3.15
N GLY A 176 6.15 16.76 -2.28
CA GLY A 176 4.89 16.10 -2.56
C GLY A 176 4.97 14.96 -3.60
N LYS A 177 6.16 14.44 -3.86
CA LYS A 177 6.43 13.36 -4.83
C LYS A 177 7.06 12.17 -4.14
N ILE A 178 6.66 10.98 -4.54
CA ILE A 178 7.39 9.78 -4.14
C ILE A 178 8.72 9.77 -4.90
N VAL A 179 9.82 9.78 -4.16
CA VAL A 179 11.18 9.81 -4.72
C VAL A 179 11.96 8.51 -4.53
N ASP A 180 11.52 7.67 -3.60
CA ASP A 180 12.11 6.34 -3.32
C ASP A 180 11.13 5.46 -2.55
N GLY A 181 11.41 4.16 -2.46
CA GLY A 181 10.62 3.23 -1.68
C GLY A 181 11.33 1.91 -1.40
N ILE A 182 11.05 1.36 -0.23
CA ILE A 182 11.45 0.03 0.21
C ILE A 182 10.17 -0.74 0.46
N GLY A 183 9.87 -1.69 -0.45
CA GLY A 183 8.65 -2.49 -0.36
C GLY A 183 8.77 -3.68 0.58
N GLY A 184 7.66 -4.33 0.85
CA GLY A 184 7.56 -5.40 1.84
C GLY A 184 8.32 -6.69 1.52
N THR A 185 8.84 -6.85 0.31
CA THR A 185 9.69 -7.99 -0.07
C THR A 185 11.17 -7.64 -0.13
N ASN A 186 11.54 -6.40 0.17
CA ASN A 186 12.91 -5.90 0.03
C ASN A 186 13.45 -5.20 1.31
N GLY A 187 12.58 -4.89 2.25
CA GLY A 187 12.91 -4.18 3.50
C GLY A 187 12.62 -5.00 4.75
N ALA A 188 12.18 -4.31 5.79
CA ALA A 188 11.84 -4.90 7.08
C ALA A 188 10.80 -6.02 6.95
N LEU A 189 10.94 -7.06 7.78
CA LEU A 189 9.94 -8.11 7.84
C LEU A 189 8.60 -7.55 8.35
N GLY A 190 7.52 -8.25 7.97
CA GLY A 190 6.18 -7.98 8.49
C GLY A 190 5.78 -8.93 9.60
N PHE A 191 4.52 -8.88 10.01
CA PHE A 191 4.00 -9.87 10.95
C PHE A 191 3.98 -11.28 10.34
N ILE A 192 3.65 -11.40 9.05
CA ILE A 192 3.65 -12.67 8.31
C ILE A 192 4.83 -12.74 7.33
N ALA A 193 5.12 -11.66 6.60
CA ALA A 193 6.07 -11.68 5.49
C ALA A 193 7.53 -11.62 5.96
N SER A 194 8.39 -12.31 5.20
CA SER A 194 9.82 -12.41 5.48
C SER A 194 10.58 -11.08 5.43
N GLY A 195 10.04 -10.08 4.71
CA GLY A 195 10.85 -8.94 4.32
C GLY A 195 11.92 -9.31 3.29
N GLY A 196 13.01 -8.56 3.27
CA GLY A 196 14.15 -8.82 2.40
C GLY A 196 14.79 -10.17 2.69
N MET A 197 14.90 -11.01 1.66
CA MET A 197 15.53 -12.32 1.75
C MET A 197 16.96 -12.25 1.18
N ASP A 198 17.93 -12.80 1.89
CA ASP A 198 19.28 -13.00 1.37
C ASP A 198 19.23 -13.91 0.13
N ALA A 199 19.88 -13.48 -0.96
CA ALA A 199 19.93 -14.22 -2.22
C ALA A 199 20.53 -15.64 -2.04
N GLU A 200 21.49 -15.83 -1.13
CA GLU A 200 22.05 -17.13 -0.81
C GLU A 200 21.03 -18.08 -0.16
N ILE A 201 20.06 -17.53 0.58
CA ILE A 201 18.94 -18.33 1.09
C ILE A 201 18.03 -18.71 -0.09
N ALA A 202 17.68 -17.76 -0.97
CA ALA A 202 16.81 -18.01 -2.12
C ALA A 202 17.38 -19.11 -3.04
N ILE A 203 18.68 -19.10 -3.33
CA ILE A 203 19.37 -20.11 -4.16
C ILE A 203 19.27 -21.52 -3.54
N ARG A 204 19.20 -21.63 -2.21
CA ARG A 204 19.13 -22.91 -1.49
C ARG A 204 17.73 -23.46 -1.31
N LEU A 205 16.71 -22.66 -1.64
CA LEU A 205 15.31 -23.13 -1.61
C LEU A 205 15.10 -24.14 -2.74
N LYS A 206 14.28 -25.15 -2.45
CA LYS A 206 13.96 -26.18 -3.43
C LYS A 206 12.84 -25.71 -4.37
N PRO A 207 12.95 -25.91 -5.68
CA PRO A 207 11.86 -25.65 -6.62
C PRO A 207 10.62 -26.51 -6.32
N PRO A 208 9.40 -26.08 -6.69
CA PRO A 208 9.12 -24.78 -7.33
C PRO A 208 9.21 -23.62 -6.33
N LEU A 209 9.82 -22.52 -6.76
CA LEU A 209 9.80 -21.26 -5.99
C LEU A 209 8.49 -20.54 -6.33
N THR A 210 7.64 -20.39 -5.35
CA THR A 210 6.33 -19.76 -5.48
C THR A 210 6.22 -18.58 -4.52
N GLN A 211 5.29 -17.67 -4.76
CA GLN A 211 5.15 -16.46 -3.95
C GLN A 211 4.81 -16.74 -2.47
N ASP A 212 4.30 -17.91 -2.13
CA ASP A 212 4.03 -18.29 -0.73
C ASP A 212 5.29 -18.30 0.15
N ILE A 213 6.49 -18.31 -0.45
CA ILE A 213 7.75 -18.19 0.28
C ILE A 213 7.83 -16.85 1.05
N ILE A 214 7.35 -15.77 0.44
CA ILE A 214 7.40 -14.43 1.06
C ILE A 214 6.38 -14.25 2.19
N PHE A 215 5.36 -15.13 2.27
CA PHE A 215 4.38 -15.16 3.37
C PHE A 215 4.79 -16.07 4.52
N ARG A 216 6.09 -16.35 4.64
CA ARG A 216 6.71 -17.14 5.71
C ARG A 216 7.87 -16.35 6.30
N ARG A 217 8.32 -16.74 7.49
CA ARG A 217 9.48 -16.17 8.20
C ARG A 217 9.28 -14.72 8.63
N GLY A 218 8.03 -14.27 8.80
CA GLY A 218 7.73 -13.04 9.52
C GLY A 218 7.87 -13.19 11.03
N LEU A 219 7.42 -12.18 11.77
CA LEU A 219 7.49 -12.19 13.24
C LEU A 219 6.79 -13.37 13.88
N ARG A 220 5.63 -13.79 13.34
CA ARG A 220 4.89 -14.94 13.84
C ARG A 220 5.74 -16.21 13.79
N ASP A 221 6.44 -16.44 12.69
CA ASP A 221 7.31 -17.60 12.54
C ASP A 221 8.57 -17.49 13.40
N PHE A 222 9.10 -16.27 13.62
CA PHE A 222 10.21 -16.01 14.52
C PHE A 222 9.87 -16.39 15.96
N VAL A 223 8.66 -16.10 16.41
CA VAL A 223 8.15 -16.52 17.73
C VAL A 223 7.97 -18.05 17.81
N GLY A 224 7.82 -18.72 16.65
CA GLY A 224 7.76 -20.19 16.56
C GLY A 224 6.40 -20.80 16.94
N ARG A 225 5.35 -19.99 17.01
CA ARG A 225 3.97 -20.43 17.24
C ARG A 225 2.97 -19.47 16.61
N ASP A 226 1.75 -19.94 16.46
CA ASP A 226 0.64 -19.08 16.03
C ASP A 226 0.25 -18.16 17.15
N ILE A 227 0.37 -16.85 16.91
CA ILE A 227 0.08 -15.78 17.87
C ILE A 227 -0.74 -14.68 17.19
N GLU A 228 -1.50 -13.95 17.99
CA GLU A 228 -2.14 -12.71 17.56
C GLU A 228 -1.19 -11.52 17.77
N ILE A 229 -1.46 -10.41 17.04
CA ILE A 229 -0.61 -9.20 17.10
C ILE A 229 -0.46 -8.70 18.55
N GLU A 230 -1.54 -8.73 19.33
CA GLU A 230 -1.57 -8.29 20.73
C GLU A 230 -0.59 -9.03 21.63
N GLU A 231 -0.25 -10.25 21.29
CA GLU A 231 0.68 -11.07 22.06
C GLU A 231 2.15 -10.68 21.84
N LEU A 232 2.47 -9.98 20.72
CA LEU A 232 3.84 -9.55 20.39
C LEU A 232 4.50 -8.76 21.52
N LYS A 233 3.73 -7.97 22.29
CA LYS A 233 4.25 -7.23 23.46
C LYS A 233 4.94 -8.11 24.50
N ASN A 234 4.67 -9.42 24.51
CA ASN A 234 5.27 -10.39 25.42
C ASN A 234 6.59 -10.98 24.89
N TYR A 235 6.99 -10.63 23.66
CA TYR A 235 8.17 -11.16 22.96
C TYR A 235 9.16 -10.06 22.64
N GLY A 236 9.96 -9.64 23.65
CA GLY A 236 10.89 -8.52 23.52
C GLY A 236 11.90 -8.65 22.38
N GLU A 237 12.38 -9.87 22.09
CA GLU A 237 13.30 -10.10 20.99
C GLU A 237 12.61 -9.92 19.62
N ALA A 238 11.36 -10.37 19.47
CA ALA A 238 10.58 -10.15 18.25
C ALA A 238 10.27 -8.66 18.04
N MET A 239 9.94 -7.94 19.11
CA MET A 239 9.75 -6.49 19.07
C MET A 239 11.04 -5.75 18.69
N THR A 240 12.19 -6.19 19.21
CA THR A 240 13.49 -5.64 18.85
C THR A 240 13.83 -5.89 17.38
N LEU A 241 13.62 -7.12 16.90
CA LEU A 241 13.84 -7.50 15.51
C LEU A 241 13.03 -6.61 14.56
N LEU A 242 11.72 -6.46 14.81
CA LEU A 242 10.85 -5.62 13.99
C LEU A 242 11.27 -4.16 14.05
N GLY A 243 11.39 -3.61 15.25
CA GLY A 243 11.69 -2.19 15.45
C GLY A 243 13.04 -1.81 14.84
N GLU A 244 14.08 -2.62 15.02
CA GLU A 244 15.39 -2.37 14.43
C GLU A 244 15.38 -2.50 12.90
N SER A 245 14.63 -3.45 12.35
CA SER A 245 14.50 -3.61 10.90
C SER A 245 13.84 -2.38 10.26
N VAL A 246 12.73 -1.91 10.83
CA VAL A 246 12.04 -0.69 10.38
C VAL A 246 12.93 0.54 10.53
N GLU A 247 13.64 0.65 11.65
CA GLU A 247 14.56 1.77 11.88
C GLU A 247 15.69 1.81 10.84
N LYS A 248 16.24 0.66 10.44
CA LYS A 248 17.25 0.57 9.38
C LYS A 248 16.70 1.04 8.03
N ASP A 249 15.47 0.67 7.70
CA ASP A 249 14.82 1.12 6.46
C ASP A 249 14.57 2.63 6.48
N VAL A 250 14.10 3.18 7.60
CA VAL A 250 13.93 4.64 7.76
C VAL A 250 15.28 5.36 7.66
N ALA A 251 16.33 4.84 8.31
CA ALA A 251 17.65 5.43 8.25
C ALA A 251 18.24 5.40 6.83
N SER A 252 18.00 4.33 6.07
CA SER A 252 18.41 4.26 4.67
C SER A 252 17.60 5.22 3.79
N MET A 253 16.31 5.42 4.07
CA MET A 253 15.45 6.35 3.34
C MET A 253 15.86 7.81 3.53
N LEU A 254 16.50 8.18 4.63
CA LEU A 254 17.06 9.52 4.86
C LEU A 254 18.15 9.89 3.84
N VAL A 255 18.76 8.94 3.15
CA VAL A 255 19.66 9.22 2.02
C VAL A 255 18.90 9.84 0.84
N SER A 256 17.67 9.41 0.63
CA SER A 256 16.81 9.88 -0.46
C SER A 256 15.99 11.10 -0.08
N VAL A 257 15.64 11.24 1.19
CA VAL A 257 14.90 12.37 1.79
C VAL A 257 15.66 12.84 3.03
N PRO A 258 16.71 13.68 2.86
CA PRO A 258 17.63 14.02 3.96
C PRO A 258 16.99 14.85 5.08
N HIS A 259 15.95 15.60 4.78
CA HIS A 259 15.31 16.55 5.71
C HIS A 259 13.79 16.40 5.68
N PRO A 260 13.24 15.21 6.04
CA PRO A 260 11.80 15.07 6.11
C PRO A 260 11.24 15.95 7.23
N ARG A 261 10.08 16.57 7.01
CA ARG A 261 9.40 17.34 8.07
C ARG A 261 8.97 16.44 9.22
N GLU A 262 8.65 15.19 8.91
CA GLU A 262 8.18 14.20 9.88
C GLU A 262 8.28 12.77 9.33
N ILE A 263 8.12 11.81 10.21
CA ILE A 263 7.92 10.38 9.90
C ILE A 263 6.46 10.07 10.18
N ILE A 264 5.74 9.59 9.18
CA ILE A 264 4.31 9.26 9.27
C ILE A 264 4.16 7.74 9.40
N LEU A 265 3.53 7.30 10.48
CA LEU A 265 3.24 5.89 10.73
C LEU A 265 1.79 5.55 10.35
N SER A 266 1.58 4.39 9.79
CA SER A 266 0.27 3.87 9.40
C SER A 266 0.20 2.34 9.41
N GLY A 267 -0.96 1.82 9.08
CA GLY A 267 -1.19 0.39 8.92
C GLY A 267 -1.72 -0.29 10.18
N ARG A 268 -2.08 -1.57 10.03
CA ARG A 268 -2.78 -2.32 11.07
C ARG A 268 -1.99 -2.45 12.38
N LEU A 269 -0.68 -2.68 12.30
CA LEU A 269 0.14 -2.84 13.51
C LEU A 269 0.23 -1.55 14.32
N ILE A 270 0.19 -0.41 13.66
CA ILE A 270 0.27 0.91 14.31
C ILE A 270 -1.00 1.25 15.11
N GLN A 271 -2.09 0.58 14.87
CA GLN A 271 -3.32 0.74 15.66
C GLN A 271 -3.18 0.21 17.09
N TYR A 272 -2.18 -0.63 17.34
CA TYR A 272 -1.84 -1.11 18.69
C TYR A 272 -0.90 -0.13 19.37
N GLU A 273 -1.35 0.46 20.47
CA GLU A 273 -0.63 1.50 21.22
C GLU A 273 0.83 1.10 21.58
N PHE A 274 1.05 -0.16 21.95
CA PHE A 274 2.39 -0.64 22.28
C PHE A 274 3.32 -0.62 21.06
N MET A 275 2.79 -0.92 19.87
CA MET A 275 3.56 -0.91 18.61
C MET A 275 3.87 0.52 18.19
N TYR A 276 2.87 1.40 18.25
CA TYR A 276 3.07 2.82 17.94
C TYR A 276 4.15 3.43 18.84
N ARG A 277 4.07 3.21 20.17
CA ARG A 277 5.05 3.74 21.13
C ARG A 277 6.45 3.21 20.86
N GLU A 278 6.60 1.91 20.67
CA GLU A 278 7.92 1.30 20.38
C GLU A 278 8.58 1.96 19.18
N LEU A 279 7.85 2.11 18.08
CA LEU A 279 8.38 2.74 16.86
C LEU A 279 8.58 4.24 17.00
N ALA A 280 7.64 4.95 17.62
CA ALA A 280 7.79 6.38 17.84
C ALA A 280 9.02 6.69 18.70
N ASP A 281 9.26 5.90 19.75
CA ASP A 281 10.44 6.06 20.63
C ASP A 281 11.75 5.81 19.88
N ARG A 282 11.79 4.80 19.01
CA ARG A 282 12.97 4.50 18.18
C ARG A 282 13.25 5.56 17.12
N LEU A 283 12.21 6.02 16.46
CA LEU A 283 12.33 6.87 15.27
C LEU A 283 12.43 8.37 15.60
N ARG A 284 12.05 8.81 16.81
CA ARG A 284 12.08 10.25 17.18
C ARG A 284 13.45 10.93 17.05
N LYS A 285 14.53 10.18 17.05
CA LYS A 285 15.89 10.70 16.82
C LYS A 285 16.12 11.19 15.39
N TYR A 286 15.27 10.76 14.46
CA TYR A 286 15.29 11.15 13.04
C TYR A 286 14.32 12.26 12.69
N GLY A 287 13.40 12.62 13.59
CA GLY A 287 12.42 13.66 13.40
C GLY A 287 11.14 13.47 14.21
N SER A 288 10.17 14.35 13.97
CA SER A 288 8.83 14.19 14.54
C SER A 288 8.16 12.93 14.01
N VAL A 289 7.54 12.15 14.88
CA VAL A 289 6.83 10.92 14.51
C VAL A 289 5.35 11.07 14.82
N ILE A 290 4.51 10.84 13.84
CA ILE A 290 3.06 10.94 13.97
C ILE A 290 2.35 9.75 13.35
N GLN A 291 1.11 9.52 13.74
CA GLN A 291 0.21 8.61 13.03
C GLN A 291 -0.63 9.41 12.04
N VAL A 292 -0.78 8.91 10.79
CA VAL A 292 -1.59 9.57 9.76
C VAL A 292 -3.06 9.68 10.19
N LYS A 293 -3.68 10.81 9.91
CA LYS A 293 -5.10 11.01 10.15
C LYS A 293 -5.92 10.49 8.97
N LYS A 294 -6.72 9.45 9.22
CA LYS A 294 -7.64 8.87 8.24
C LYS A 294 -8.85 9.76 7.97
N LEU A 295 -9.49 9.55 6.82
CA LEU A 295 -10.83 10.07 6.50
C LEU A 295 -11.94 9.17 7.04
N SER A 296 -11.63 7.89 7.23
CA SER A 296 -12.51 6.81 7.65
C SER A 296 -12.46 6.57 9.16
N VAL A 297 -13.46 5.90 9.67
CA VAL A 297 -13.47 5.29 11.01
C VAL A 297 -13.05 3.82 10.91
N ILE A 298 -13.55 3.10 9.91
CA ILE A 298 -13.41 1.64 9.75
C ILE A 298 -12.31 1.30 8.75
N ALA A 299 -12.42 1.78 7.51
CA ALA A 299 -11.51 1.45 6.41
C ALA A 299 -10.07 1.88 6.71
N LYS A 300 -9.11 1.22 6.06
CA LYS A 300 -7.69 1.53 6.18
C LYS A 300 -7.28 2.74 5.34
N GLU A 301 -6.08 3.20 5.60
CA GLU A 301 -5.44 4.38 5.02
C GLU A 301 -5.41 4.32 3.48
N ALA A 302 -5.11 3.15 2.93
CA ALA A 302 -5.02 2.97 1.47
C ALA A 302 -6.37 3.17 0.77
N ALA A 303 -7.49 2.75 1.37
CA ALA A 303 -8.82 3.00 0.81
C ALA A 303 -9.16 4.50 0.81
N CYS A 304 -8.78 5.24 1.87
CA CYS A 304 -8.91 6.69 1.92
C CYS A 304 -8.08 7.39 0.86
N GLY A 305 -6.83 6.95 0.67
CA GLY A 305 -5.94 7.49 -0.37
C GLY A 305 -6.42 7.16 -1.78
N ALA A 306 -6.96 5.97 -1.99
CA ALA A 306 -7.60 5.58 -3.24
C ALA A 306 -8.80 6.48 -3.57
N TYR A 307 -9.63 6.81 -2.56
CA TYR A 307 -10.69 7.80 -2.71
C TYR A 307 -10.13 9.16 -3.17
N ILE A 308 -9.06 9.67 -2.51
CA ILE A 308 -8.43 10.94 -2.87
C ILE A 308 -7.98 10.93 -4.34
N ILE A 309 -7.34 9.84 -4.78
CA ILE A 309 -6.91 9.70 -6.18
C ILE A 309 -8.12 9.69 -7.13
N GLY A 310 -9.17 8.95 -6.82
CA GLY A 310 -10.38 8.89 -7.64
C GLY A 310 -11.09 10.24 -7.78
N GLU A 311 -11.20 10.97 -6.67
CA GLU A 311 -11.78 12.31 -6.65
C GLU A 311 -10.96 13.29 -7.50
N ALA A 312 -9.63 13.21 -7.38
CA ALA A 312 -8.72 14.01 -8.20
C ALA A 312 -8.84 13.73 -9.70
N LEU A 313 -8.99 12.48 -10.10
CA LEU A 313 -9.16 12.09 -11.51
C LEU A 313 -10.44 12.62 -12.13
N LEU A 314 -11.46 12.89 -11.32
CA LEU A 314 -12.71 13.55 -11.74
C LEU A 314 -12.60 15.09 -11.71
N GLY A 315 -11.43 15.64 -11.41
CA GLY A 315 -11.20 17.08 -11.35
C GLY A 315 -11.63 17.74 -10.04
N GLY A 316 -11.70 17.00 -8.95
CA GLY A 316 -12.05 17.49 -7.62
C GLY A 316 -10.91 18.26 -6.92
N LYS A 317 -11.08 18.53 -5.63
CA LYS A 317 -10.17 19.41 -4.86
C LYS A 317 -8.74 18.88 -4.70
N HIS A 318 -8.54 17.56 -4.82
CA HIS A 318 -7.23 16.91 -4.72
C HIS A 318 -6.51 16.77 -6.08
N ARG A 319 -7.05 17.40 -7.14
CA ARG A 319 -6.47 17.32 -8.49
C ARG A 319 -5.00 17.72 -8.50
N GLU A 320 -4.66 18.87 -7.92
CA GLU A 320 -3.27 19.37 -7.88
C GLU A 320 -2.34 18.42 -7.11
N LEU A 321 -2.83 17.77 -6.05
CA LEU A 321 -2.07 16.76 -5.30
C LEU A 321 -1.65 15.61 -6.22
N VAL A 322 -2.60 15.02 -6.95
CA VAL A 322 -2.35 13.86 -7.80
C VAL A 322 -1.53 14.23 -9.04
N GLU A 323 -1.73 15.42 -9.60
CA GLU A 323 -0.90 15.97 -10.66
C GLU A 323 0.55 16.16 -10.18
N ASN A 324 0.77 16.71 -8.98
CA ASN A 324 2.11 16.87 -8.40
C ASN A 324 2.79 15.51 -8.13
N MET A 325 2.04 14.51 -7.67
CA MET A 325 2.55 13.14 -7.52
C MET A 325 2.99 12.50 -8.86
N GLY A 326 2.53 13.02 -10.00
CA GLY A 326 2.88 12.54 -11.33
C GLY A 326 2.31 11.14 -11.67
N LEU A 327 1.15 10.78 -11.12
CA LEU A 327 0.56 9.44 -11.31
C LEU A 327 0.19 9.16 -12.77
N SER A 328 -0.24 10.18 -13.52
CA SER A 328 -0.59 10.06 -14.94
C SER A 328 0.63 9.80 -15.84
N ASP A 329 1.83 10.15 -15.37
CA ASP A 329 3.09 9.97 -16.10
C ASP A 329 3.75 8.61 -15.85
N ALA A 330 3.17 7.79 -14.98
CA ALA A 330 3.69 6.47 -14.66
C ALA A 330 3.88 5.63 -15.93
N ALA A 331 5.00 4.94 -16.03
CA ALA A 331 5.35 4.10 -17.16
C ALA A 331 5.52 2.64 -16.72
N GLY A 332 5.25 1.71 -17.62
CA GLY A 332 5.61 0.30 -17.40
C GLY A 332 7.13 0.19 -17.24
N CYS A 333 7.60 -0.58 -16.27
CA CYS A 333 9.00 -1.01 -16.21
C CYS A 333 9.23 -1.96 -17.39
N SER A 334 9.90 -1.47 -18.44
CA SER A 334 10.25 -2.27 -19.61
C SER A 334 11.40 -3.24 -19.38
N ASP A 335 12.08 -3.20 -18.21
CA ASP A 335 13.39 -3.82 -18.04
C ASP A 335 13.56 -4.66 -16.77
N LEU A 336 12.47 -5.22 -16.23
CA LEU A 336 12.61 -6.24 -15.19
C LEU A 336 12.70 -7.64 -15.83
N GLY A 337 13.81 -7.86 -16.56
CA GLY A 337 14.30 -9.17 -16.96
C GLY A 337 13.32 -10.01 -17.80
N ASP A 338 13.40 -9.88 -19.13
CA ASP A 338 13.13 -11.00 -20.04
C ASP A 338 14.27 -12.04 -19.90
#